data_04f3fbe67eaa203b189995808cac0d02
#
_entry.id   04f3fbe67eaa203b189995808cac0d02
#
_cell.length_a   1.000
_cell.length_b   1.000
_cell.length_c   1.000
_cell.angle_alpha   90.00
_cell.angle_beta   90.00
_cell.angle_gamma   90.00
#
_symmetry.space_group_name_H-M   'P 1'
#
loop_
_entity.id
_entity.type
_entity.pdbx_description
1 polymer ?
#
loop_
_entity_poly.entity_id
_entity_poly.type
_entity_poly.pdbx_seq_one_letter_code
_entity_poly.pdbx_strand_id
1 'polypeptide(L)'
;MQAFFSYNDRIKTILEDTTMKVSVIQMNMRSLESKANFDCAEALVRRAVGESGPDVVVLPETWNTGFMPAGDLAAASDEDAKAVRARFSPLARELNVNIVAGSVSNLRNGKIYNTACVFDRAGACIAEYDKTHPFTPMGEHEVYTPGDHLVTFTLDGVRCGLLICYEVRFPELWRTLALRGAQVMFLPAQWTAARQYHWETLTAARAIENQLFVVSCNACGERDGTLYGGFSRILDPLGAVLAQGGGEEEIVTADLDLSSIAPLRKAVPVFHDRRPELYRL
;
A
#
# COMPACT_ATOMS: atom_id res chain seq x y z
N MET A 1 -10.37 26.95 40.21
CA MET A 1 -10.32 27.80 39.01
C MET A 1 -10.18 26.88 37.81
N GLN A 2 -11.34 26.38 37.28
CA GLN A 2 -11.38 25.50 36.12
C GLN A 2 -11.25 26.35 34.85
N ALA A 3 -10.25 26.06 34.04
CA ALA A 3 -10.05 26.72 32.77
C ALA A 3 -11.17 26.26 31.79
N PHE A 4 -12.05 27.16 31.43
CA PHE A 4 -13.01 26.97 30.33
C PHE A 4 -12.21 27.05 29.00
N PHE A 5 -11.87 25.92 28.43
CA PHE A 5 -11.50 25.89 27.02
C PHE A 5 -12.73 26.28 26.18
N SER A 6 -12.58 27.28 25.34
CA SER A 6 -13.69 27.77 24.52
C SER A 6 -14.09 26.71 23.49
N TYR A 7 -15.37 26.70 23.09
CA TYR A 7 -15.88 25.82 22.03
C TYR A 7 -15.08 25.95 20.73
N ASN A 8 -14.54 27.16 20.45
CA ASN A 8 -13.67 27.43 19.30
C ASN A 8 -12.28 26.77 19.40
N ASP A 9 -11.72 26.60 20.62
CA ASP A 9 -10.44 25.91 20.80
C ASP A 9 -10.60 24.39 20.57
N ARG A 10 -11.75 23.81 20.97
CA ARG A 10 -12.08 22.41 20.66
C ARG A 10 -12.30 22.18 19.17
N ILE A 11 -12.92 23.12 18.45
CA ILE A 11 -13.09 23.04 16.99
C ILE A 11 -11.74 23.20 16.29
N LYS A 12 -10.84 24.10 16.75
CA LYS A 12 -9.48 24.21 16.20
C LYS A 12 -8.67 22.93 16.40
N THR A 13 -8.73 22.31 17.59
CA THR A 13 -8.01 21.04 17.87
C THR A 13 -8.57 19.86 17.06
N ILE A 14 -9.82 19.92 16.57
CA ILE A 14 -10.44 18.90 15.71
C ILE A 14 -10.09 19.13 14.21
N LEU A 15 -9.61 20.33 13.86
CA LEU A 15 -9.28 20.69 12.47
C LEU A 15 -7.75 20.61 12.19
N GLU A 16 -6.93 20.28 13.17
CA GLU A 16 -5.45 20.35 13.03
C GLU A 16 -4.79 19.11 12.42
N ASP A 17 -5.54 18.00 12.09
CA ASP A 17 -4.95 16.81 11.46
C ASP A 17 -5.90 16.18 10.41
N THR A 18 -6.27 16.94 9.39
CA THR A 18 -7.04 16.41 8.25
C THR A 18 -6.17 16.01 7.06
N THR A 19 -4.87 16.15 7.16
CA THR A 19 -3.91 15.80 6.11
C THR A 19 -3.03 14.63 6.54
N MET A 20 -2.72 13.73 5.58
CA MET A 20 -1.75 12.67 5.75
C MET A 20 -0.72 12.78 4.63
N LYS A 21 0.55 12.99 4.96
CA LYS A 21 1.62 12.99 3.98
C LYS A 21 2.11 11.57 3.72
N VAL A 22 2.10 11.14 2.46
CA VAL A 22 2.50 9.79 2.09
C VAL A 22 3.65 9.84 1.09
N SER A 23 4.69 9.01 1.32
CA SER A 23 5.76 8.77 0.35
C SER A 23 5.72 7.32 -0.13
N VAL A 24 5.65 7.11 -1.44
CA VAL A 24 5.82 5.79 -2.05
C VAL A 24 7.23 5.63 -2.59
N ILE A 25 7.84 4.49 -2.33
CA ILE A 25 9.19 4.17 -2.76
C ILE A 25 9.10 3.27 -3.98
N GLN A 26 9.30 3.85 -5.16
CA GLN A 26 9.42 3.13 -6.42
C GLN A 26 10.81 2.53 -6.52
N MET A 27 10.93 1.28 -6.10
CA MET A 27 12.21 0.60 -5.90
C MET A 27 12.59 -0.28 -7.11
N ASN A 28 13.86 -0.27 -7.47
CA ASN A 28 14.47 -1.22 -8.39
C ASN A 28 15.18 -2.33 -7.58
N MET A 29 14.48 -3.41 -7.31
CA MET A 29 15.02 -4.54 -6.54
C MET A 29 15.80 -5.53 -7.42
N ARG A 30 16.59 -6.40 -6.80
CA ARG A 30 17.37 -7.45 -7.43
C ARG A 30 16.75 -8.83 -7.21
N SER A 31 16.73 -9.67 -8.26
CA SER A 31 16.18 -11.03 -8.17
C SER A 31 16.94 -11.87 -7.18
N LEU A 32 16.25 -12.45 -6.18
CA LEU A 32 16.75 -13.35 -5.14
C LEU A 32 17.87 -12.78 -4.23
N GLU A 33 18.25 -11.51 -4.38
CA GLU A 33 19.25 -10.87 -3.51
C GLU A 33 18.59 -10.24 -2.27
N SER A 34 17.91 -11.06 -1.47
CA SER A 34 17.08 -10.61 -0.35
C SER A 34 17.82 -9.64 0.59
N LYS A 35 19.06 -9.99 1.02
CA LYS A 35 19.83 -9.10 1.89
C LYS A 35 20.07 -7.71 1.28
N ALA A 36 20.51 -7.67 0.02
CA ALA A 36 20.76 -6.39 -0.67
C ALA A 36 19.48 -5.56 -0.84
N ASN A 37 18.36 -6.24 -1.11
CA ASN A 37 17.04 -5.58 -1.20
C ASN A 37 16.58 -5.02 0.14
N PHE A 38 16.78 -5.74 1.25
CA PHE A 38 16.50 -5.22 2.60
C PHE A 38 17.34 -3.98 2.93
N ASP A 39 18.64 -4.01 2.61
CA ASP A 39 19.55 -2.89 2.87
C ASP A 39 19.14 -1.66 2.00
N CYS A 40 18.79 -1.88 0.74
CA CYS A 40 18.28 -0.84 -0.17
C CYS A 40 16.96 -0.25 0.32
N ALA A 41 15.98 -1.10 0.66
CA ALA A 41 14.66 -0.66 1.13
C ALA A 41 14.77 0.20 2.40
N GLU A 42 15.60 -0.20 3.38
CA GLU A 42 15.85 0.61 4.57
C GLU A 42 16.47 1.97 4.23
N ALA A 43 17.49 1.99 3.36
CA ALA A 43 18.14 3.24 2.94
C ALA A 43 17.15 4.19 2.25
N LEU A 44 16.27 3.66 1.40
CA LEU A 44 15.23 4.43 0.72
C LEU A 44 14.16 4.95 1.69
N VAL A 45 13.76 4.18 2.70
CA VAL A 45 12.85 4.65 3.77
C VAL A 45 13.49 5.80 4.55
N ARG A 46 14.75 5.66 4.96
CA ARG A 46 15.48 6.73 5.66
C ARG A 46 15.58 7.99 4.81
N ARG A 47 15.85 7.84 3.50
CA ARG A 47 15.89 8.95 2.55
C ARG A 47 14.53 9.64 2.43
N ALA A 48 13.44 8.89 2.26
CA ALA A 48 12.08 9.43 2.17
C ALA A 48 11.72 10.27 3.40
N VAL A 49 12.02 9.76 4.60
CA VAL A 49 11.77 10.49 5.86
C VAL A 49 12.64 11.75 5.95
N GLY A 50 13.92 11.66 5.57
CA GLY A 50 14.83 12.82 5.62
C GLY A 50 14.48 13.93 4.62
N GLU A 51 13.96 13.56 3.43
CA GLU A 51 13.63 14.51 2.37
C GLU A 51 12.26 15.19 2.56
N SER A 52 11.24 14.45 3.01
CA SER A 52 9.85 14.95 3.00
C SER A 52 9.11 14.86 4.32
N GLY A 53 9.62 14.14 5.32
CA GLY A 53 8.98 13.95 6.62
C GLY A 53 7.54 13.39 6.49
N PRO A 54 7.33 12.24 5.82
CA PRO A 54 6.01 11.71 5.60
C PRO A 54 5.42 11.09 6.89
N ASP A 55 4.10 11.00 6.95
CA ASP A 55 3.38 10.25 7.98
C ASP A 55 3.41 8.75 7.71
N VAL A 56 3.42 8.38 6.41
CA VAL A 56 3.44 6.99 5.96
C VAL A 56 4.43 6.82 4.81
N VAL A 57 5.25 5.78 4.89
CA VAL A 57 6.11 5.33 3.78
C VAL A 57 5.59 3.98 3.27
N VAL A 58 5.60 3.80 1.93
CA VAL A 58 5.08 2.59 1.27
C VAL A 58 6.14 1.97 0.39
N LEU A 59 6.37 0.65 0.54
CA LEU A 59 7.26 -0.16 -0.30
C LEU A 59 6.45 -0.97 -1.33
N PRO A 60 7.06 -1.45 -2.44
CA PRO A 60 6.36 -2.21 -3.47
C PRO A 60 6.09 -3.68 -3.09
N GLU A 61 5.63 -4.49 -4.06
CA GLU A 61 5.32 -5.91 -3.90
C GLU A 61 6.59 -6.78 -3.95
N THR A 62 6.63 -7.86 -3.16
CA THR A 62 7.71 -8.89 -3.11
C THR A 62 9.13 -8.33 -3.31
N TRP A 63 9.35 -7.14 -2.75
CA TRP A 63 10.60 -6.40 -2.97
C TRP A 63 11.84 -7.12 -2.41
N ASN A 64 11.68 -8.07 -1.50
CA ASN A 64 12.78 -8.84 -0.95
C ASN A 64 13.40 -9.82 -1.97
N THR A 65 12.60 -10.35 -2.89
CA THR A 65 13.05 -11.40 -3.84
C THR A 65 12.88 -11.03 -5.31
N GLY A 66 12.04 -10.04 -5.63
CA GLY A 66 11.46 -9.86 -6.96
C GLY A 66 10.22 -10.73 -7.15
N PHE A 67 9.46 -10.47 -8.22
CA PHE A 67 8.23 -11.20 -8.53
C PHE A 67 8.52 -12.39 -9.44
N MET A 68 8.21 -13.61 -8.97
CA MET A 68 8.40 -14.85 -9.72
C MET A 68 9.81 -15.01 -10.30
N PRO A 69 10.88 -14.79 -9.51
CA PRO A 69 12.26 -14.88 -10.01
C PRO A 69 12.64 -16.31 -10.40
N ALA A 70 13.50 -16.45 -11.40
CA ALA A 70 14.06 -17.74 -11.75
C ALA A 70 15.07 -18.19 -10.69
N GLY A 71 14.81 -19.31 -10.00
CA GLY A 71 15.70 -19.90 -8.99
C GLY A 71 14.99 -20.38 -7.73
N ASP A 72 15.73 -20.53 -6.63
CA ASP A 72 15.19 -21.03 -5.36
C ASP A 72 14.54 -19.90 -4.55
N LEU A 73 13.29 -19.66 -4.86
CA LEU A 73 12.48 -18.63 -4.18
C LEU A 73 12.31 -18.97 -2.69
N ALA A 74 12.16 -20.25 -2.34
CA ALA A 74 11.96 -20.65 -0.94
C ALA A 74 13.18 -20.29 -0.08
N ALA A 75 14.39 -20.54 -0.59
CA ALA A 75 15.63 -20.20 0.11
C ALA A 75 15.85 -18.67 0.25
N ALA A 76 15.31 -17.87 -0.68
CA ALA A 76 15.41 -16.41 -0.65
C ALA A 76 14.25 -15.74 0.11
N SER A 77 13.18 -16.47 0.42
CA SER A 77 12.00 -15.94 1.13
C SER A 77 12.32 -15.62 2.59
N ASP A 78 11.59 -14.65 3.13
CA ASP A 78 11.61 -14.35 4.57
C ASP A 78 10.88 -15.45 5.33
N GLU A 79 11.51 -16.02 6.36
CA GLU A 79 10.89 -17.06 7.18
C GLU A 79 9.93 -16.45 8.19
N ASP A 80 8.63 -16.71 8.01
CA ASP A 80 7.57 -16.25 8.91
C ASP A 80 7.57 -14.73 9.13
N ALA A 81 7.91 -13.98 8.07
CA ALA A 81 8.05 -12.51 8.07
C ALA A 81 8.98 -11.98 9.20
N LYS A 82 9.95 -12.79 9.65
CA LYS A 82 10.85 -12.43 10.75
C LYS A 82 11.81 -11.32 10.37
N ALA A 83 12.38 -11.38 9.17
CA ALA A 83 13.36 -10.38 8.72
C ALA A 83 12.69 -9.01 8.50
N VAL A 84 11.52 -8.96 7.87
CA VAL A 84 10.77 -7.71 7.69
C VAL A 84 10.38 -7.10 9.03
N ARG A 85 9.91 -7.90 9.99
CA ARG A 85 9.60 -7.40 11.33
C ARG A 85 10.85 -6.93 12.08
N ALA A 86 11.93 -7.71 12.06
CA ALA A 86 13.17 -7.35 12.75
C ALA A 86 13.79 -6.07 12.21
N ARG A 87 13.63 -5.77 10.90
CA ARG A 87 14.18 -4.57 10.26
C ARG A 87 13.28 -3.37 10.38
N PHE A 88 11.98 -3.50 10.06
CA PHE A 88 11.08 -2.35 9.91
C PHE A 88 10.35 -1.95 11.18
N SER A 89 10.16 -2.84 12.16
CA SER A 89 9.58 -2.47 13.46
C SER A 89 10.47 -1.46 14.22
N PRO A 90 11.78 -1.69 14.43
CA PRO A 90 12.64 -0.69 15.07
C PRO A 90 12.81 0.57 14.20
N LEU A 91 12.86 0.43 12.86
CA LEU A 91 12.99 1.55 11.94
C LEU A 91 11.79 2.51 12.01
N ALA A 92 10.57 1.98 12.03
CA ALA A 92 9.34 2.79 12.17
C ALA A 92 9.37 3.61 13.48
N ARG A 93 9.80 2.98 14.58
CA ARG A 93 9.93 3.64 15.88
C ARG A 93 11.04 4.69 15.89
N GLU A 94 12.21 4.36 15.36
CA GLU A 94 13.37 5.27 15.29
C GLU A 94 13.04 6.53 14.50
N LEU A 95 12.39 6.35 13.33
CA LEU A 95 12.05 7.45 12.44
C LEU A 95 10.71 8.13 12.78
N ASN A 96 9.95 7.59 13.75
CA ASN A 96 8.61 8.05 14.12
C ASN A 96 7.67 8.16 12.90
N VAL A 97 7.66 7.12 12.04
CA VAL A 97 6.88 7.05 10.80
C VAL A 97 6.11 5.74 10.70
N ASN A 98 4.91 5.77 10.14
CA ASN A 98 4.20 4.54 9.80
C ASN A 98 4.82 3.93 8.53
N ILE A 99 4.93 2.60 8.48
CA ILE A 99 5.51 1.90 7.31
C ILE A 99 4.54 0.83 6.82
N VAL A 100 3.98 1.03 5.63
CA VAL A 100 3.40 -0.04 4.82
C VAL A 100 4.57 -0.71 4.10
N ALA A 101 5.07 -1.80 4.66
CA ALA A 101 6.31 -2.44 4.20
C ALA A 101 6.15 -3.20 2.87
N GLY A 102 5.20 -2.77 2.03
CA GLY A 102 4.89 -3.45 0.78
C GLY A 102 4.52 -4.90 1.02
N SER A 103 5.04 -5.80 0.19
CA SER A 103 4.98 -7.23 0.51
C SER A 103 6.32 -7.92 0.32
N VAL A 104 6.47 -9.06 0.97
CA VAL A 104 7.63 -9.95 0.90
C VAL A 104 7.19 -11.35 0.48
N SER A 105 8.07 -12.07 -0.22
CA SER A 105 7.95 -13.52 -0.34
C SER A 105 8.23 -14.11 1.04
N ASN A 106 7.20 -14.73 1.63
CA ASN A 106 7.18 -15.20 3.01
C ASN A 106 7.01 -16.73 3.07
N LEU A 107 7.99 -17.44 3.56
CA LEU A 107 7.94 -18.88 3.77
C LEU A 107 7.37 -19.19 5.17
N ARG A 108 6.19 -19.80 5.21
CA ARG A 108 5.50 -20.16 6.46
C ARG A 108 4.95 -21.57 6.37
N ASN A 109 5.37 -22.45 7.28
CA ASN A 109 4.95 -23.87 7.32
C ASN A 109 5.17 -24.62 5.99
N GLY A 110 6.29 -24.37 5.31
CA GLY A 110 6.65 -24.99 4.02
C GLY A 110 5.86 -24.46 2.82
N LYS A 111 5.09 -23.39 2.97
CA LYS A 111 4.33 -22.72 1.90
C LYS A 111 4.83 -21.29 1.75
N ILE A 112 4.84 -20.78 0.52
CA ILE A 112 5.21 -19.40 0.23
C ILE A 112 3.93 -18.55 0.10
N TYR A 113 3.95 -17.37 0.75
CA TYR A 113 2.88 -16.36 0.68
C TYR A 113 3.46 -15.04 0.19
N ASN A 114 2.63 -14.26 -0.50
CA ASN A 114 2.91 -12.87 -0.83
C ASN A 114 2.32 -12.02 0.30
N THR A 115 3.15 -11.72 1.32
CA THR A 115 2.71 -11.19 2.62
C THR A 115 3.09 -9.73 2.78
N ALA A 116 2.12 -8.87 3.02
CA ALA A 116 2.32 -7.47 3.40
C ALA A 116 2.27 -7.31 4.92
N CYS A 117 3.17 -6.46 5.45
CA CYS A 117 3.20 -6.07 6.86
C CYS A 117 3.04 -4.55 6.99
N VAL A 118 2.30 -4.10 8.01
CA VAL A 118 2.12 -2.68 8.32
C VAL A 118 2.60 -2.41 9.75
N PHE A 119 3.49 -1.44 9.88
CA PHE A 119 4.05 -1.00 11.17
C PHE A 119 3.57 0.41 11.49
N ASP A 120 3.11 0.62 12.73
CA ASP A 120 2.81 1.95 13.23
C ASP A 120 4.08 2.69 13.69
N ARG A 121 3.96 3.97 14.05
CA ARG A 121 5.07 4.81 14.56
C ARG A 121 5.71 4.25 15.83
N ALA A 122 4.99 3.43 16.61
CA ALA A 122 5.54 2.76 17.80
C ALA A 122 6.34 1.49 17.44
N GLY A 123 6.35 1.10 16.15
CA GLY A 123 6.98 -0.10 15.65
C GLY A 123 6.16 -1.37 15.87
N ALA A 124 4.89 -1.27 16.25
CA ALA A 124 4.02 -2.43 16.31
C ALA A 124 3.59 -2.86 14.90
N CYS A 125 3.67 -4.17 14.61
CA CYS A 125 3.06 -4.73 13.41
C CYS A 125 1.55 -4.82 13.63
N ILE A 126 0.81 -3.84 13.09
CA ILE A 126 -0.64 -3.68 13.33
C ILE A 126 -1.52 -4.38 12.30
N ALA A 127 -0.95 -4.79 11.18
CA ALA A 127 -1.64 -5.59 10.17
C ALA A 127 -0.66 -6.49 9.42
N GLU A 128 -1.14 -7.68 9.06
CA GLU A 128 -0.51 -8.62 8.14
C GLU A 128 -1.56 -9.07 7.13
N TYR A 129 -1.19 -9.16 5.86
CA TYR A 129 -2.09 -9.51 4.78
C TYR A 129 -1.39 -10.42 3.78
N ASP A 130 -1.91 -11.59 3.56
CA ASP A 130 -1.50 -12.48 2.46
C ASP A 130 -2.38 -12.22 1.25
N LYS A 131 -1.77 -11.96 0.08
CA LYS A 131 -2.46 -11.74 -1.20
C LYS A 131 -3.48 -12.83 -1.48
N THR A 132 -4.74 -12.46 -1.62
CA THR A 132 -5.84 -13.42 -1.80
C THR A 132 -6.01 -13.87 -3.26
N HIS A 133 -5.56 -13.04 -4.22
CA HIS A 133 -5.69 -13.31 -5.66
C HIS A 133 -4.31 -13.35 -6.34
N PRO A 134 -3.61 -14.50 -6.34
CA PRO A 134 -2.39 -14.69 -7.11
C PRO A 134 -2.60 -14.46 -8.61
N PHE A 135 -1.59 -13.91 -9.29
CA PHE A 135 -1.65 -13.59 -10.71
C PHE A 135 -1.45 -14.84 -11.58
N THR A 136 -2.55 -15.49 -11.97
CA THR A 136 -2.55 -16.74 -12.74
C THR A 136 -1.83 -16.67 -14.10
N PRO A 137 -1.85 -15.52 -14.84
CA PRO A 137 -1.18 -15.46 -16.14
C PRO A 137 0.34 -15.62 -16.11
N MET A 138 0.97 -15.45 -14.94
CA MET A 138 2.42 -15.69 -14.74
C MET A 138 2.69 -16.87 -13.79
N GLY A 139 1.68 -17.71 -13.51
CA GLY A 139 1.87 -18.89 -12.66
C GLY A 139 2.01 -18.61 -11.16
N GLU A 140 1.72 -17.39 -10.67
CA GLU A 140 1.86 -17.06 -9.25
C GLU A 140 1.10 -18.04 -8.34
N HIS A 141 -0.08 -18.50 -8.77
CA HIS A 141 -0.93 -19.46 -8.05
C HIS A 141 -0.32 -20.87 -7.90
N GLU A 142 0.71 -21.21 -8.69
CA GLU A 142 1.42 -22.48 -8.58
C GLU A 142 2.50 -22.44 -7.52
N VAL A 143 2.96 -21.22 -7.15
CA VAL A 143 4.08 -20.97 -6.24
C VAL A 143 3.62 -20.37 -4.92
N TYR A 144 2.75 -19.37 -4.97
CA TYR A 144 2.25 -18.67 -3.80
C TYR A 144 0.90 -19.21 -3.35
N THR A 145 0.79 -19.49 -2.06
CA THR A 145 -0.48 -19.85 -1.41
C THR A 145 -1.33 -18.60 -1.24
N PRO A 146 -2.59 -18.59 -1.69
CA PRO A 146 -3.48 -17.46 -1.48
C PRO A 146 -3.83 -17.27 0.00
N GLY A 147 -4.00 -16.00 0.41
CA GLY A 147 -4.62 -15.64 1.67
C GLY A 147 -6.13 -15.90 1.68
N ASP A 148 -6.75 -15.77 2.85
CA ASP A 148 -8.16 -16.11 3.09
C ASP A 148 -8.98 -14.99 3.72
N HIS A 149 -8.40 -13.83 3.95
CA HIS A 149 -9.08 -12.70 4.61
C HIS A 149 -8.63 -11.34 4.09
N LEU A 150 -9.48 -10.33 4.29
CA LEU A 150 -9.21 -8.93 3.98
C LEU A 150 -8.93 -8.15 5.26
N VAL A 151 -7.97 -7.24 5.22
CA VAL A 151 -7.56 -6.43 6.37
C VAL A 151 -7.93 -4.96 6.19
N THR A 152 -8.34 -4.34 7.29
CA THR A 152 -8.33 -2.89 7.46
C THR A 152 -7.62 -2.57 8.77
N PHE A 153 -6.89 -1.48 8.81
CA PHE A 153 -6.11 -1.03 9.97
C PHE A 153 -6.24 0.49 10.13
N THR A 154 -5.67 1.04 11.18
CA THR A 154 -5.73 2.49 11.46
C THR A 154 -4.31 3.02 11.60
N LEU A 155 -3.96 4.06 10.82
CA LEU A 155 -2.72 4.82 10.91
C LEU A 155 -3.08 6.25 11.30
N ASP A 156 -2.54 6.75 12.43
CA ASP A 156 -2.75 8.11 12.93
C ASP A 156 -4.24 8.54 12.92
N GLY A 157 -5.13 7.62 13.33
CA GLY A 157 -6.59 7.86 13.35
C GLY A 157 -7.31 7.62 12.01
N VAL A 158 -6.60 7.44 10.91
CA VAL A 158 -7.17 7.22 9.56
C VAL A 158 -7.40 5.75 9.30
N ARG A 159 -8.63 5.38 8.91
CA ARG A 159 -8.94 4.00 8.54
C ARG A 159 -8.42 3.70 7.14
N CYS A 160 -7.56 2.69 7.04
CA CYS A 160 -6.86 2.28 5.83
C CYS A 160 -7.20 0.84 5.45
N GLY A 161 -6.98 0.50 4.17
CA GLY A 161 -7.00 -0.86 3.67
C GLY A 161 -5.78 -1.13 2.80
N LEU A 162 -5.51 -2.40 2.52
CA LEU A 162 -4.39 -2.84 1.70
C LEU A 162 -4.83 -3.98 0.79
N LEU A 163 -4.40 -3.90 -0.46
CA LEU A 163 -4.48 -4.94 -1.49
C LEU A 163 -3.16 -4.97 -2.25
N ILE A 164 -2.88 -6.07 -2.97
CA ILE A 164 -1.59 -6.24 -3.65
C ILE A 164 -1.79 -6.40 -5.15
N CYS A 165 -1.20 -5.50 -5.96
CA CYS A 165 -0.95 -5.62 -7.40
C CYS A 165 -2.18 -6.05 -8.23
N TYR A 166 -2.26 -7.34 -8.60
CA TYR A 166 -3.34 -7.92 -9.40
C TYR A 166 -4.72 -7.65 -8.83
N GLU A 167 -4.83 -7.50 -7.52
CA GLU A 167 -6.08 -7.26 -6.80
C GLU A 167 -6.72 -5.90 -7.14
N VAL A 168 -6.01 -5.02 -7.85
CA VAL A 168 -6.63 -3.84 -8.46
C VAL A 168 -7.74 -4.19 -9.45
N ARG A 169 -7.74 -5.41 -10.01
CA ARG A 169 -8.74 -5.87 -10.99
C ARG A 169 -10.05 -6.36 -10.38
N PHE A 170 -10.12 -6.54 -9.08
CA PHE A 170 -11.28 -7.10 -8.39
C PHE A 170 -12.02 -6.01 -7.61
N PRO A 171 -13.00 -5.32 -8.22
CA PRO A 171 -13.74 -4.22 -7.58
C PRO A 171 -14.46 -4.65 -6.29
N GLU A 172 -14.78 -5.93 -6.14
CA GLU A 172 -15.42 -6.50 -4.97
C GLU A 172 -14.57 -6.31 -3.70
N LEU A 173 -13.25 -6.52 -3.82
CA LEU A 173 -12.31 -6.34 -2.71
C LEU A 173 -12.25 -4.87 -2.27
N TRP A 174 -12.12 -3.97 -3.24
CA TRP A 174 -12.05 -2.52 -3.01
C TRP A 174 -13.33 -2.00 -2.36
N ARG A 175 -14.49 -2.40 -2.92
CA ARG A 175 -15.79 -2.02 -2.36
C ARG A 175 -15.99 -2.57 -0.96
N THR A 176 -15.56 -3.79 -0.68
CA THR A 176 -15.64 -4.41 0.65
C THR A 176 -14.83 -3.62 1.67
N LEU A 177 -13.57 -3.26 1.34
CA LEU A 177 -12.73 -2.48 2.24
C LEU A 177 -13.24 -1.05 2.44
N ALA A 178 -13.75 -0.41 1.38
CA ALA A 178 -14.38 0.90 1.47
C ALA A 178 -15.62 0.88 2.39
N LEU A 179 -16.45 -0.17 2.32
CA LEU A 179 -17.59 -0.38 3.21
C LEU A 179 -17.20 -0.67 4.66
N ARG A 180 -15.98 -1.20 4.89
CA ARG A 180 -15.38 -1.36 6.23
C ARG A 180 -14.77 -0.04 6.74
N GLY A 181 -14.97 1.07 6.02
CA GLY A 181 -14.60 2.42 6.41
C GLY A 181 -13.24 2.90 5.90
N ALA A 182 -12.57 2.18 4.99
CA ALA A 182 -11.31 2.63 4.43
C ALA A 182 -11.47 4.00 3.73
N GLN A 183 -10.57 4.92 4.05
CA GLN A 183 -10.43 6.26 3.47
C GLN A 183 -9.19 6.34 2.57
N VAL A 184 -8.17 5.53 2.89
CA VAL A 184 -6.93 5.39 2.11
C VAL A 184 -6.71 3.92 1.82
N MET A 185 -6.42 3.61 0.55
CA MET A 185 -6.07 2.26 0.11
C MET A 185 -4.64 2.22 -0.39
N PHE A 186 -3.84 1.33 0.19
CA PHE A 186 -2.48 1.06 -0.25
C PHE A 186 -2.46 -0.11 -1.23
N LEU A 187 -1.67 0.04 -2.31
CA LEU A 187 -1.55 -0.96 -3.38
C LEU A 187 -0.07 -1.15 -3.75
N PRO A 188 0.70 -1.94 -2.98
CA PRO A 188 2.01 -2.42 -3.42
C PRO A 188 1.90 -3.27 -4.68
N ALA A 189 2.82 -3.10 -5.64
CA ALA A 189 2.77 -3.81 -6.91
C ALA A 189 4.16 -4.07 -7.52
N GLN A 190 4.21 -5.10 -8.37
CA GLN A 190 5.22 -5.28 -9.42
C GLN A 190 4.51 -5.37 -10.77
N TRP A 191 4.02 -4.22 -11.24
CA TRP A 191 3.21 -4.12 -12.44
C TRP A 191 4.07 -3.85 -13.66
N THR A 192 3.89 -4.67 -14.69
CA THR A 192 4.72 -4.59 -15.90
C THR A 192 4.38 -3.41 -16.80
N ALA A 193 5.38 -2.83 -17.47
CA ALA A 193 5.22 -1.73 -18.40
C ALA A 193 4.24 -2.05 -19.57
N ALA A 194 4.19 -3.30 -20.01
CA ALA A 194 3.26 -3.74 -21.06
C ALA A 194 1.78 -3.55 -20.72
N ARG A 195 1.45 -3.33 -19.44
CA ARG A 195 0.08 -3.12 -18.97
C ARG A 195 -0.09 -1.75 -18.30
N GLN A 196 0.75 -0.78 -18.65
CA GLN A 196 0.74 0.57 -18.05
C GLN A 196 -0.64 1.24 -18.11
N TYR A 197 -1.29 1.20 -19.27
CA TYR A 197 -2.65 1.74 -19.44
C TYR A 197 -3.67 1.15 -18.45
N HIS A 198 -3.57 -0.18 -18.19
CA HIS A 198 -4.46 -0.81 -17.20
C HIS A 198 -4.16 -0.34 -15.78
N TRP A 199 -2.88 -0.12 -15.43
CA TRP A 199 -2.46 0.41 -14.14
C TRP A 199 -3.08 1.76 -13.89
N GLU A 200 -2.90 2.67 -14.83
CA GLU A 200 -3.41 4.03 -14.73
C GLU A 200 -4.94 4.08 -14.66
N THR A 201 -5.61 3.35 -15.55
CA THR A 201 -7.07 3.33 -15.62
C THR A 201 -7.69 2.70 -14.38
N LEU A 202 -7.18 1.54 -13.94
CA LEU A 202 -7.78 0.82 -12.83
C LEU A 202 -7.56 1.52 -11.49
N THR A 203 -6.36 2.05 -11.23
CA THR A 203 -6.12 2.79 -9.98
C THR A 203 -7.01 4.02 -9.86
N ALA A 204 -7.21 4.77 -10.96
CA ALA A 204 -8.14 5.90 -10.99
C ALA A 204 -9.60 5.46 -10.81
N ALA A 205 -10.03 4.39 -11.48
CA ALA A 205 -11.37 3.85 -11.31
C ALA A 205 -11.65 3.45 -9.85
N ARG A 206 -10.68 2.80 -9.17
CA ARG A 206 -10.81 2.41 -7.75
C ARG A 206 -10.95 3.61 -6.83
N ALA A 207 -10.22 4.70 -7.08
CA ALA A 207 -10.36 5.94 -6.33
C ALA A 207 -11.76 6.55 -6.51
N ILE A 208 -12.20 6.71 -7.75
CA ILE A 208 -13.47 7.35 -8.11
C ILE A 208 -14.68 6.58 -7.56
N GLU A 209 -14.77 5.28 -7.88
CA GLU A 209 -15.95 4.47 -7.54
C GLU A 209 -16.11 4.22 -6.03
N ASN A 210 -15.00 4.28 -5.25
CA ASN A 210 -15.01 4.09 -3.81
C ASN A 210 -14.81 5.38 -3.02
N GLN A 211 -14.62 6.51 -3.71
CA GLN A 211 -14.48 7.85 -3.10
C GLN A 211 -13.48 7.84 -1.93
N LEU A 212 -12.25 7.37 -2.24
CA LEU A 212 -11.14 7.23 -1.29
C LEU A 212 -9.81 7.55 -1.99
N PHE A 213 -8.78 7.82 -1.20
CA PHE A 213 -7.42 7.98 -1.73
C PHE A 213 -6.83 6.62 -2.13
N VAL A 214 -6.12 6.57 -3.25
CA VAL A 214 -5.36 5.40 -3.69
C VAL A 214 -3.87 5.74 -3.70
N VAL A 215 -3.10 5.00 -2.92
CA VAL A 215 -1.65 5.10 -2.82
C VAL A 215 -1.06 3.84 -3.42
N SER A 216 -0.66 3.92 -4.68
CA SER A 216 -0.16 2.78 -5.44
C SER A 216 1.36 2.88 -5.61
N CYS A 217 2.08 1.88 -5.08
CA CYS A 217 3.53 1.78 -5.06
C CYS A 217 3.97 0.66 -6.01
N ASN A 218 4.48 1.00 -7.17
CA ASN A 218 4.95 0.03 -8.15
C ASN A 218 6.48 -0.11 -8.12
N ALA A 219 6.98 -1.28 -8.50
CA ALA A 219 8.39 -1.49 -8.79
C ALA A 219 8.77 -0.89 -10.16
N CYS A 220 10.07 -0.63 -10.35
CA CYS A 220 10.65 -0.20 -11.63
C CYS A 220 11.83 -1.09 -12.05
N GLY A 221 12.37 -0.82 -13.23
CA GLY A 221 13.53 -1.51 -13.78
C GLY A 221 13.22 -2.84 -14.45
N GLU A 222 14.21 -3.47 -15.03
CA GLU A 222 14.09 -4.75 -15.74
C GLU A 222 14.66 -5.89 -14.90
N ARG A 223 13.91 -7.00 -14.79
CA ARG A 223 14.33 -8.23 -14.09
C ARG A 223 13.84 -9.45 -14.85
N ASP A 224 14.73 -10.42 -15.03
CA ASP A 224 14.44 -11.71 -15.68
C ASP A 224 13.67 -11.53 -17.01
N GLY A 225 14.06 -10.51 -17.83
CA GLY A 225 13.44 -10.18 -19.12
C GLY A 225 12.07 -9.48 -19.01
N THR A 226 11.65 -9.08 -17.82
CA THR A 226 10.40 -8.34 -17.59
C THR A 226 10.68 -6.91 -17.17
N LEU A 227 10.19 -5.93 -17.96
CA LEU A 227 10.24 -4.52 -17.61
C LEU A 227 9.05 -4.15 -16.69
N TYR A 228 9.35 -3.71 -15.47
CA TYR A 228 8.38 -3.15 -14.53
C TYR A 228 8.24 -1.66 -14.76
N GLY A 229 6.98 -1.19 -14.83
CA GLY A 229 6.68 0.11 -15.42
C GLY A 229 7.10 1.31 -14.58
N GLY A 230 7.25 1.16 -13.27
CA GLY A 230 7.27 2.33 -12.39
C GLY A 230 5.90 3.00 -12.33
N PHE A 231 5.84 4.31 -12.54
CA PHE A 231 4.62 5.12 -12.51
C PHE A 231 3.78 4.86 -11.25
N SER A 232 4.47 4.76 -10.10
CA SER A 232 3.81 4.82 -8.79
C SER A 232 2.98 6.10 -8.70
N ARG A 233 1.75 6.02 -8.16
CA ARG A 233 0.85 7.16 -8.18
C ARG A 233 0.06 7.27 -6.89
N ILE A 234 -0.22 8.52 -6.53
CA ILE A 234 -1.07 8.89 -5.42
C ILE A 234 -2.26 9.65 -6.00
N LEU A 235 -3.47 9.17 -5.75
CA LEU A 235 -4.70 9.65 -6.35
C LEU A 235 -5.67 10.12 -5.27
N ASP A 236 -6.38 11.21 -5.56
CA ASP A 236 -7.46 11.70 -4.73
C ASP A 236 -8.78 10.93 -4.96
N PRO A 237 -9.83 11.14 -4.14
CA PRO A 237 -11.12 10.47 -4.29
C PRO A 237 -11.88 10.79 -5.59
N LEU A 238 -11.45 11.77 -6.36
CA LEU A 238 -11.99 12.11 -7.69
C LEU A 238 -11.19 11.45 -8.82
N GLY A 239 -10.11 10.71 -8.48
CA GLY A 239 -9.22 10.07 -9.43
C GLY A 239 -8.16 11.00 -10.02
N ALA A 240 -8.05 12.23 -9.51
CA ALA A 240 -6.99 13.14 -9.91
C ALA A 240 -5.64 12.68 -9.36
N VAL A 241 -4.60 12.83 -10.16
CA VAL A 241 -3.22 12.49 -9.79
C VAL A 241 -2.64 13.60 -8.93
N LEU A 242 -2.41 13.33 -7.64
CA LEU A 242 -1.73 14.26 -6.73
C LEU A 242 -0.22 14.24 -6.94
N ALA A 243 0.35 13.04 -7.14
CA ALA A 243 1.74 12.85 -7.52
C ALA A 243 1.90 11.54 -8.29
N GLN A 244 2.88 11.49 -9.19
CA GLN A 244 3.20 10.31 -9.98
C GLN A 244 4.69 10.28 -10.32
N GLY A 245 5.29 9.11 -10.23
CA GLY A 245 6.65 8.86 -10.66
C GLY A 245 6.79 8.60 -12.16
N GLY A 246 8.03 8.55 -12.62
CA GLY A 246 8.40 8.10 -13.97
C GLY A 246 8.68 6.60 -14.03
N GLY A 247 9.62 6.18 -14.88
CA GLY A 247 10.00 4.77 -15.07
C GLY A 247 11.15 4.30 -14.18
N GLU A 248 11.84 5.20 -13.48
CA GLU A 248 13.08 4.94 -12.76
C GLU A 248 12.86 4.86 -11.24
N GLU A 249 13.91 4.49 -10.48
CA GLU A 249 13.86 4.46 -9.02
C GLU A 249 13.74 5.88 -8.44
N GLU A 250 12.66 6.13 -7.72
CA GLU A 250 12.39 7.43 -7.12
C GLU A 250 11.45 7.35 -5.90
N ILE A 251 11.35 8.45 -5.17
CA ILE A 251 10.41 8.64 -4.07
C ILE A 251 9.35 9.65 -4.51
N VAL A 252 8.09 9.23 -4.49
CA VAL A 252 6.95 10.08 -4.89
C VAL A 252 6.15 10.44 -3.64
N THR A 253 5.96 11.73 -3.37
CA THR A 253 5.31 12.22 -2.15
C THR A 253 4.13 13.12 -2.46
N ALA A 254 3.04 12.98 -1.70
CA ALA A 254 1.88 13.88 -1.74
C ALA A 254 1.24 14.02 -0.35
N ASP A 255 0.54 15.13 -0.16
CA ASP A 255 -0.35 15.36 0.97
C ASP A 255 -1.79 14.96 0.60
N LEU A 256 -2.43 14.15 1.44
CA LEU A 256 -3.82 13.70 1.28
C LEU A 256 -4.73 14.57 2.15
N ASP A 257 -5.56 15.43 1.53
CA ASP A 257 -6.61 16.17 2.25
C ASP A 257 -7.81 15.27 2.55
N LEU A 258 -7.76 14.60 3.70
CA LEU A 258 -8.83 13.67 4.14
C LEU A 258 -10.17 14.36 4.37
N SER A 259 -10.19 15.68 4.56
CA SER A 259 -11.42 16.46 4.75
C SER A 259 -12.30 16.47 3.49
N SER A 260 -11.71 16.20 2.31
CA SER A 260 -12.40 16.16 1.02
C SER A 260 -13.38 14.98 0.86
N ILE A 261 -13.19 13.89 1.62
CA ILE A 261 -13.96 12.64 1.48
C ILE A 261 -15.43 12.85 1.88
N ALA A 262 -15.69 13.42 3.05
CA ALA A 262 -17.05 13.52 3.58
C ALA A 262 -17.97 14.41 2.73
N PRO A 263 -17.55 15.60 2.26
CA PRO A 263 -18.34 16.40 1.32
C PRO A 263 -18.61 15.67 0.00
N LEU A 264 -17.61 14.98 -0.56
CA LEU A 264 -17.76 14.21 -1.79
C LEU A 264 -18.81 13.10 -1.63
N ARG A 265 -18.70 12.29 -0.58
CA ARG A 265 -19.66 11.20 -0.28
C ARG A 265 -21.07 11.72 -0.02
N LYS A 266 -21.21 12.94 0.49
CA LYS A 266 -22.49 13.61 0.65
C LYS A 266 -23.07 14.10 -0.68
N ALA A 267 -22.22 14.64 -1.56
CA ALA A 267 -22.64 15.18 -2.86
C ALA A 267 -23.03 14.06 -3.85
N VAL A 268 -22.31 12.94 -3.82
CA VAL A 268 -22.56 11.77 -4.67
C VAL A 268 -22.63 10.52 -3.77
N PRO A 269 -23.84 10.19 -3.23
CA PRO A 269 -23.97 9.23 -2.12
C PRO A 269 -23.96 7.77 -2.61
N VAL A 270 -22.94 7.34 -3.37
CA VAL A 270 -22.85 6.01 -3.99
C VAL A 270 -22.98 4.85 -2.99
N PHE A 271 -22.55 5.03 -1.73
CA PHE A 271 -22.68 3.99 -0.71
C PHE A 271 -24.11 3.81 -0.23
N HIS A 272 -24.87 4.91 -0.13
CA HIS A 272 -26.28 4.90 0.24
C HIS A 272 -27.16 4.34 -0.89
N ASP A 273 -26.86 4.69 -2.13
CA ASP A 273 -27.66 4.33 -3.31
C ASP A 273 -27.42 2.88 -3.79
N ARG A 274 -26.54 2.15 -3.11
CA ARG A 274 -26.32 0.72 -3.41
C ARG A 274 -27.59 -0.09 -3.20
N ARG A 275 -27.74 -1.13 -4.05
CA ARG A 275 -28.82 -2.10 -4.01
C ARG A 275 -28.25 -3.50 -3.70
N PRO A 276 -27.80 -3.80 -2.44
CA PRO A 276 -27.12 -5.05 -2.11
C PRO A 276 -27.92 -6.32 -2.45
N GLU A 277 -29.26 -6.20 -2.44
CA GLU A 277 -30.15 -7.28 -2.82
C GLU A 277 -30.02 -7.73 -4.28
N LEU A 278 -29.43 -6.88 -5.14
CA LEU A 278 -29.18 -7.17 -6.57
C LEU A 278 -27.75 -7.70 -6.82
N TYR A 279 -26.86 -7.66 -5.82
CA TYR A 279 -25.43 -8.00 -5.97
C TYR A 279 -25.07 -9.36 -5.43
N ARG A 280 -26.05 -10.27 -5.33
CA ARG A 280 -25.79 -11.67 -4.95
C ARG A 280 -25.18 -12.38 -6.18
N LEU A 281 -23.88 -12.72 -6.07
CA LEU A 281 -23.12 -13.51 -7.03
C LEU A 281 -23.10 -14.97 -6.59
#